data_8d8b114b9f6b8d07016d8d0061616b37
#
_entry.id   8d8b114b9f6b8d07016d8d0061616b37
#
_cell.length_a   1.000
_cell.length_b   1.000
_cell.length_c   1.000
_cell.angle_alpha   90.00
_cell.angle_beta   90.00
_cell.angle_gamma   90.00
#
_symmetry.space_group_name_H-M   'P 1'
#
loop_
_entity.id
_entity.type
_entity.pdbx_description
1 polymer ?
#
loop_
_entity_poly.entity_id
_entity_poly.type
_entity_poly.pdbx_seq_one_letter_code
_entity_poly.pdbx_strand_id
1 'polypeptide(L)'
;MRNFLNLKNIPVRDLKKILIDAKKRKRLRKRLNNLEIDKGAPLKGKLLIQMFEKSSLRTRLSFYLAIKQLGGSTLTLRPDELHLSKGGESIQDTAKILSNFGNAFMLRTDSDKKLEEFEKYLSIPIINGLSPSSHPTQILSDIFTVEEIKKKPISKLNITWIGDSNNVLNSLIAASIKFSFKLSIGCPTKYQPSKIIMKYICLLYTSDAADDW
;
A
#
# COMPACT_ATOMS: atom_id res chain seq x y z
N MET A 1 -2.05 -16.67 3.13
CA MET A 1 -1.51 -15.71 2.18
C MET A 1 -1.98 -14.31 2.62
N ARG A 2 -1.14 -13.28 2.54
CA ARG A 2 -1.52 -11.95 3.08
C ARG A 2 -1.61 -10.93 1.96
N ASN A 3 -2.80 -10.36 1.80
CA ASN A 3 -3.04 -9.26 0.89
C ASN A 3 -2.60 -7.92 1.52
N PHE A 4 -2.22 -6.96 0.69
CA PHE A 4 -1.81 -5.64 1.14
C PHE A 4 -2.75 -4.57 0.56
N LEU A 5 -3.98 -4.49 1.09
CA LEU A 5 -5.03 -3.61 0.57
C LEU A 5 -5.14 -2.29 1.33
N ASN A 6 -5.03 -2.35 2.65
CA ASN A 6 -5.05 -1.18 3.52
C ASN A 6 -4.26 -1.46 4.80
N LEU A 7 -3.86 -0.42 5.52
CA LEU A 7 -3.08 -0.57 6.77
C LEU A 7 -3.92 -1.07 7.94
N LYS A 8 -5.25 -0.89 7.91
CA LYS A 8 -6.16 -1.28 9.00
C LYS A 8 -6.09 -2.78 9.31
N ASN A 9 -6.04 -3.59 8.25
CA ASN A 9 -6.16 -5.06 8.34
C ASN A 9 -4.81 -5.76 8.55
N ILE A 10 -3.70 -5.02 8.55
CA ILE A 10 -2.37 -5.61 8.69
C ILE A 10 -1.90 -5.47 10.14
N PRO A 11 -1.44 -6.57 10.77
CA PRO A 11 -0.87 -6.50 12.10
C PRO A 11 0.32 -5.53 12.18
N VAL A 12 0.39 -4.76 13.25
CA VAL A 12 1.48 -3.78 13.48
C VAL A 12 2.86 -4.43 13.38
N ARG A 13 3.00 -5.65 13.91
CA ARG A 13 4.23 -6.44 13.82
C ARG A 13 4.72 -6.60 12.38
N ASP A 14 3.80 -6.83 11.45
CA ASP A 14 4.16 -7.07 10.05
C ASP A 14 4.49 -5.75 9.32
N LEU A 15 3.77 -4.67 9.61
CA LEU A 15 4.12 -3.34 9.12
C LEU A 15 5.51 -2.90 9.59
N LYS A 16 5.84 -3.14 10.86
CA LYS A 16 7.19 -2.87 11.41
C LYS A 16 8.26 -3.73 10.74
N LYS A 17 7.98 -5.01 10.44
CA LYS A 17 8.91 -5.88 9.70
C LYS A 17 9.19 -5.34 8.31
N ILE A 18 8.17 -4.86 7.58
CA ILE A 18 8.34 -4.25 6.25
C ILE A 18 9.30 -3.05 6.34
N LEU A 19 9.10 -2.14 7.30
CA LEU A 19 9.97 -0.97 7.48
C LEU A 19 11.40 -1.35 7.86
N ILE A 20 11.57 -2.34 8.74
CA ILE A 20 12.90 -2.84 9.14
C ILE A 20 13.63 -3.45 7.94
N ASP A 21 12.96 -4.31 7.16
CA ASP A 21 13.55 -4.93 5.96
C ASP A 21 13.92 -3.86 4.92
N ALA A 22 13.03 -2.91 4.67
CA ALA A 22 13.29 -1.79 3.77
C ALA A 22 14.52 -0.97 4.20
N LYS A 23 14.65 -0.64 5.50
CA LYS A 23 15.84 0.06 6.04
C LYS A 23 17.11 -0.76 5.87
N LYS A 24 17.05 -2.07 6.12
CA LYS A 24 18.18 -2.98 5.92
C LYS A 24 18.61 -3.00 4.45
N ARG A 25 17.66 -3.19 3.53
CA ARG A 25 17.92 -3.22 2.08
C ARG A 25 18.49 -1.90 1.58
N LYS A 26 17.91 -0.77 1.97
CA LYS A 26 18.43 0.55 1.59
C LYS A 26 19.89 0.73 2.01
N ARG A 27 20.27 0.29 3.20
CA ARG A 27 21.68 0.34 3.66
C ARG A 27 22.60 -0.54 2.82
N LEU A 28 22.18 -1.75 2.51
CA LEU A 28 22.96 -2.69 1.69
C LEU A 28 23.14 -2.20 0.26
N ARG A 29 22.17 -1.43 -0.25
CA ARG A 29 22.19 -0.89 -1.61
C ARG A 29 22.97 0.41 -1.80
N LYS A 30 23.60 0.97 -0.78
CA LYS A 30 24.34 2.26 -0.89
C LYS A 30 25.40 2.31 -2.00
N ARG A 31 25.95 1.16 -2.38
CA ARG A 31 27.00 1.05 -3.39
C ARG A 31 26.55 0.32 -4.67
N LEU A 32 25.27 -0.02 -4.77
CA LEU A 32 24.69 -0.73 -5.90
C LEU A 32 24.03 0.25 -6.87
N ASN A 33 24.09 -0.08 -8.16
CA ASN A 33 23.35 0.63 -9.19
C ASN A 33 21.85 0.34 -9.10
N ASN A 34 21.03 1.21 -9.71
CA ASN A 34 19.57 1.10 -9.64
C ASN A 34 19.02 -0.24 -10.18
N LEU A 35 19.66 -0.83 -11.18
CA LEU A 35 19.24 -2.11 -11.78
C LEU A 35 19.94 -3.34 -11.19
N GLU A 36 20.92 -3.12 -10.34
CA GLU A 36 21.68 -4.22 -9.72
C GLU A 36 20.79 -4.98 -8.73
N ILE A 37 20.90 -6.32 -8.77
CA ILE A 37 20.05 -7.20 -7.97
C ILE A 37 20.64 -7.34 -6.55
N ASP A 38 19.77 -7.34 -5.55
CA ASP A 38 20.13 -7.55 -4.15
C ASP A 38 20.76 -8.94 -3.95
N LYS A 39 21.77 -9.01 -3.09
CA LYS A 39 22.37 -10.30 -2.71
C LYS A 39 21.28 -11.23 -2.15
N GLY A 40 21.24 -12.44 -2.71
CA GLY A 40 20.24 -13.46 -2.34
C GLY A 40 18.97 -13.43 -3.19
N ALA A 41 18.75 -12.40 -4.03
CA ALA A 41 17.67 -12.32 -5.02
C ALA A 41 16.33 -12.95 -4.52
N PRO A 42 15.69 -12.42 -3.46
CA PRO A 42 14.58 -13.11 -2.77
C PRO A 42 13.35 -13.35 -3.63
N LEU A 43 13.23 -12.66 -4.76
CA LEU A 43 12.16 -12.86 -5.73
C LEU A 43 12.63 -13.50 -7.04
N LYS A 44 13.79 -14.18 -7.05
CA LYS A 44 14.26 -14.92 -8.23
C LYS A 44 13.18 -15.90 -8.71
N GLY A 45 12.85 -15.85 -10.00
CA GLY A 45 11.81 -16.68 -10.62
C GLY A 45 10.38 -16.30 -10.23
N LYS A 46 10.16 -15.14 -9.59
CA LYS A 46 8.83 -14.63 -9.26
C LYS A 46 8.40 -13.53 -10.21
N LEU A 47 7.10 -13.52 -10.54
CA LEU A 47 6.46 -12.54 -11.41
C LEU A 47 5.44 -11.72 -10.63
N LEU A 48 5.62 -10.40 -10.61
CA LEU A 48 4.57 -9.45 -10.24
C LEU A 48 3.81 -9.03 -11.50
N ILE A 49 2.52 -9.34 -11.56
CA ILE A 49 1.63 -8.75 -12.55
C ILE A 49 1.07 -7.45 -11.97
N GLN A 50 1.11 -6.38 -12.74
CA GLN A 50 0.62 -5.08 -12.30
C GLN A 50 -0.34 -4.49 -13.33
N MET A 51 -1.44 -3.92 -12.84
CA MET A 51 -2.44 -3.25 -13.66
C MET A 51 -2.68 -1.82 -13.17
N PHE A 52 -2.73 -0.89 -14.10
CA PHE A 52 -2.95 0.53 -13.84
C PHE A 52 -4.16 1.02 -14.64
N GLU A 53 -5.28 1.26 -13.98
CA GLU A 53 -6.46 1.90 -14.58
C GLU A 53 -6.31 3.43 -14.68
N LYS A 54 -5.39 4.00 -13.90
CA LYS A 54 -4.99 5.41 -13.99
C LYS A 54 -3.50 5.53 -14.22
N SER A 55 -3.12 6.45 -15.07
CA SER A 55 -1.71 6.76 -15.35
C SER A 55 -0.93 7.03 -14.08
N SER A 56 0.24 6.44 -13.96
CA SER A 56 1.11 6.64 -12.81
C SER A 56 2.56 6.33 -13.16
N LEU A 57 3.33 7.37 -13.42
CA LEU A 57 4.76 7.20 -13.69
C LEU A 57 5.52 6.72 -12.45
N ARG A 58 5.38 7.44 -11.33
CA ARG A 58 6.11 7.15 -10.09
C ARG A 58 5.83 5.75 -9.55
N THR A 59 4.57 5.38 -9.40
CA THR A 59 4.19 4.05 -8.88
C THR A 59 4.68 2.94 -9.80
N ARG A 60 4.53 3.10 -11.12
CA ARG A 60 4.98 2.12 -12.12
C ARG A 60 6.48 1.88 -12.03
N LEU A 61 7.28 2.94 -12.03
CA LEU A 61 8.73 2.83 -11.94
C LEU A 61 9.17 2.28 -10.57
N SER A 62 8.53 2.68 -9.48
CA SER A 62 8.87 2.21 -8.13
C SER A 62 8.66 0.70 -7.99
N PHE A 63 7.52 0.17 -8.45
CA PHE A 63 7.26 -1.27 -8.43
C PHE A 63 8.20 -2.03 -9.36
N TYR A 64 8.40 -1.53 -10.60
CA TYR A 64 9.34 -2.14 -11.54
C TYR A 64 10.74 -2.27 -10.94
N LEU A 65 11.29 -1.17 -10.43
CA LEU A 65 12.64 -1.16 -9.84
C LEU A 65 12.72 -2.03 -8.58
N ALA A 66 11.73 -1.97 -7.70
CA ALA A 66 11.72 -2.78 -6.48
C ALA A 66 11.75 -4.28 -6.79
N ILE A 67 10.91 -4.75 -7.72
CA ILE A 67 10.88 -6.16 -8.11
C ILE A 67 12.17 -6.55 -8.83
N LYS A 68 12.69 -5.71 -9.72
CA LYS A 68 13.97 -5.96 -10.42
C LYS A 68 15.12 -6.08 -9.43
N GLN A 69 15.21 -5.16 -8.47
CA GLN A 69 16.22 -5.16 -7.41
C GLN A 69 16.14 -6.41 -6.54
N LEU A 70 14.95 -6.94 -6.31
CA LEU A 70 14.74 -8.18 -5.56
C LEU A 70 14.94 -9.45 -6.41
N GLY A 71 15.32 -9.32 -7.69
CA GLY A 71 15.61 -10.44 -8.58
C GLY A 71 14.37 -11.04 -9.28
N GLY A 72 13.20 -10.42 -9.14
CA GLY A 72 11.97 -10.83 -9.81
C GLY A 72 11.75 -10.15 -11.17
N SER A 73 10.63 -10.47 -11.79
CA SER A 73 10.14 -9.90 -13.05
C SER A 73 8.81 -9.20 -12.86
N THR A 74 8.50 -8.25 -13.75
CA THR A 74 7.19 -7.58 -13.78
C THR A 74 6.55 -7.71 -15.14
N LEU A 75 5.23 -7.88 -15.17
CA LEU A 75 4.39 -7.75 -16.36
C LEU A 75 3.37 -6.64 -16.07
N THR A 76 3.33 -5.63 -16.94
CA THR A 76 2.32 -4.57 -16.82
C THR A 76 1.23 -4.79 -17.85
N LEU A 77 0.00 -4.92 -17.36
CA LEU A 77 -1.19 -5.05 -18.17
C LEU A 77 -1.91 -3.69 -18.27
N ARG A 78 -2.50 -3.43 -19.42
CA ARG A 78 -3.41 -2.31 -19.63
C ARG A 78 -4.84 -2.76 -19.39
N PRO A 79 -5.75 -1.88 -18.94
CA PRO A 79 -7.14 -2.24 -18.74
C PRO A 79 -7.86 -2.72 -20.02
N ASP A 80 -7.48 -2.18 -21.17
CA ASP A 80 -8.00 -2.54 -22.49
C ASP A 80 -7.56 -3.94 -22.94
N GLU A 81 -6.41 -4.44 -22.48
CA GLU A 81 -5.92 -5.79 -22.79
C GLU A 81 -6.71 -6.89 -22.06
N LEU A 82 -7.42 -6.54 -20.99
CA LEU A 82 -8.14 -7.50 -20.15
C LEU A 82 -9.63 -7.61 -20.48
N HIS A 83 -10.12 -6.87 -21.47
CA HIS A 83 -11.54 -6.85 -21.88
C HIS A 83 -12.55 -6.80 -20.73
N LEU A 84 -12.17 -6.21 -19.58
CA LEU A 84 -13.00 -6.08 -18.36
C LEU A 84 -14.20 -5.15 -18.53
N SER A 85 -14.42 -4.57 -19.72
CA SER A 85 -15.50 -3.65 -20.03
C SER A 85 -16.52 -4.27 -20.98
N LYS A 86 -17.81 -4.09 -20.68
CA LYS A 86 -19.01 -4.37 -21.50
C LYS A 86 -18.92 -5.64 -22.41
N GLY A 87 -19.19 -6.79 -21.81
CA GLY A 87 -19.28 -8.07 -22.55
C GLY A 87 -17.99 -8.87 -22.65
N GLY A 88 -16.92 -8.44 -21.93
CA GLY A 88 -15.66 -9.15 -21.82
C GLY A 88 -15.61 -10.15 -20.66
N GLU A 89 -14.39 -10.54 -20.28
CA GLU A 89 -14.14 -11.48 -19.20
C GLU A 89 -14.64 -10.97 -17.85
N SER A 90 -15.11 -11.88 -17.00
CA SER A 90 -15.45 -11.56 -15.62
C SER A 90 -14.17 -11.32 -14.79
N ILE A 91 -14.28 -10.50 -13.73
CA ILE A 91 -13.16 -10.35 -12.76
C ILE A 91 -12.77 -11.71 -12.17
N GLN A 92 -13.74 -12.60 -11.98
CA GLN A 92 -13.49 -13.96 -11.48
C GLN A 92 -12.59 -14.76 -12.43
N ASP A 93 -12.85 -14.74 -13.71
CA ASP A 93 -12.06 -15.51 -14.69
C ASP A 93 -10.69 -14.89 -14.91
N THR A 94 -10.63 -13.56 -15.03
CA THR A 94 -9.36 -12.83 -15.07
C THR A 94 -8.50 -13.12 -13.82
N ALA A 95 -9.09 -13.14 -12.62
CA ALA A 95 -8.36 -13.44 -11.38
C ALA A 95 -7.78 -14.86 -11.39
N LYS A 96 -8.52 -15.85 -11.90
CA LYS A 96 -8.03 -17.23 -12.07
C LYS A 96 -6.83 -17.28 -13.05
N ILE A 97 -6.94 -16.60 -14.18
CA ILE A 97 -5.86 -16.53 -15.16
C ILE A 97 -4.62 -15.90 -14.53
N LEU A 98 -4.75 -14.72 -13.91
CA LEU A 98 -3.64 -14.04 -13.25
C LEU A 98 -2.99 -14.91 -12.18
N SER A 99 -3.79 -15.71 -11.45
CA SER A 99 -3.31 -16.61 -10.40
C SER A 99 -2.48 -17.77 -10.95
N ASN A 100 -2.73 -18.21 -12.17
CA ASN A 100 -1.97 -19.29 -12.81
C ASN A 100 -0.60 -18.81 -13.33
N PHE A 101 -0.49 -17.54 -13.73
CA PHE A 101 0.73 -17.02 -14.34
C PHE A 101 1.60 -16.20 -13.37
N GLY A 102 0.99 -15.50 -12.42
CA GLY A 102 1.69 -14.61 -11.50
C GLY A 102 1.98 -15.20 -10.13
N ASN A 103 2.87 -14.54 -9.39
CA ASN A 103 3.11 -14.86 -7.97
C ASN A 103 2.55 -13.78 -7.05
N ALA A 104 2.24 -12.61 -7.56
CA ALA A 104 1.51 -11.53 -6.90
C ALA A 104 0.86 -10.64 -7.96
N PHE A 105 -0.21 -9.95 -7.59
CA PHE A 105 -0.90 -8.99 -8.43
C PHE A 105 -0.93 -7.61 -7.76
N MET A 106 -0.58 -6.56 -8.47
CA MET A 106 -0.72 -5.18 -8.01
C MET A 106 -1.78 -4.48 -8.84
N LEU A 107 -2.75 -3.88 -8.18
CA LEU A 107 -3.84 -3.14 -8.82
C LEU A 107 -3.84 -1.69 -8.36
N ARG A 108 -3.83 -0.76 -9.33
CA ARG A 108 -4.16 0.64 -9.13
C ARG A 108 -5.46 0.95 -9.85
N THR A 109 -6.51 1.26 -9.09
CA THR A 109 -7.88 1.35 -9.61
C THR A 109 -8.61 2.57 -9.05
N ASP A 110 -9.71 2.95 -9.69
CA ASP A 110 -10.66 3.95 -9.22
C ASP A 110 -11.90 3.33 -8.52
N SER A 111 -11.87 2.02 -8.24
CA SER A 111 -12.95 1.29 -7.60
C SER A 111 -12.45 0.39 -6.47
N ASP A 112 -12.83 0.74 -5.22
CA ASP A 112 -12.57 -0.14 -4.07
C ASP A 112 -13.30 -1.49 -4.23
N LYS A 113 -14.51 -1.49 -4.77
CA LYS A 113 -15.29 -2.71 -5.04
C LYS A 113 -14.55 -3.66 -5.98
N LYS A 114 -13.92 -3.13 -7.04
CA LYS A 114 -13.12 -3.94 -7.96
C LYS A 114 -11.91 -4.56 -7.26
N LEU A 115 -11.25 -3.81 -6.39
CA LEU A 115 -10.12 -4.30 -5.59
C LEU A 115 -10.54 -5.46 -4.67
N GLU A 116 -11.70 -5.32 -4.00
CA GLU A 116 -12.29 -6.35 -3.13
C GLU A 116 -12.73 -7.59 -3.93
N GLU A 117 -13.26 -7.39 -5.13
CA GLU A 117 -13.67 -8.49 -6.01
C GLU A 117 -12.46 -9.28 -6.52
N PHE A 118 -11.37 -8.64 -6.91
CA PHE A 118 -10.11 -9.32 -7.21
C PHE A 118 -9.59 -10.06 -5.98
N GLU A 119 -9.60 -9.46 -4.79
CA GLU A 119 -9.18 -10.12 -3.55
C GLU A 119 -9.92 -11.43 -3.32
N LYS A 120 -11.22 -11.45 -3.59
CA LYS A 120 -12.09 -12.63 -3.39
C LYS A 120 -11.70 -13.82 -4.28
N TYR A 121 -11.27 -13.56 -5.52
CA TYR A 121 -11.06 -14.63 -6.51
C TYR A 121 -9.59 -14.94 -6.80
N LEU A 122 -8.66 -14.09 -6.41
CA LEU A 122 -7.23 -14.37 -6.58
C LEU A 122 -6.75 -15.44 -5.58
N SER A 123 -5.97 -16.40 -6.07
CA SER A 123 -5.21 -17.34 -5.24
C SER A 123 -3.77 -16.88 -4.95
N ILE A 124 -3.35 -15.74 -5.50
CA ILE A 124 -2.07 -15.08 -5.24
C ILE A 124 -2.28 -13.78 -4.46
N PRO A 125 -1.26 -13.26 -3.74
CA PRO A 125 -1.37 -11.99 -3.01
C PRO A 125 -1.75 -10.82 -3.92
N ILE A 126 -2.64 -9.95 -3.44
CA ILE A 126 -2.95 -8.68 -4.10
C ILE A 126 -2.40 -7.51 -3.30
N ILE A 127 -1.83 -6.52 -4.02
CA ILE A 127 -1.27 -5.28 -3.49
C ILE A 127 -2.07 -4.10 -4.03
N ASN A 128 -2.57 -3.26 -3.14
CA ASN A 128 -3.21 -2.01 -3.52
C ASN A 128 -2.15 -0.96 -3.89
N GLY A 129 -2.02 -0.67 -5.18
CA GLY A 129 -1.15 0.39 -5.71
C GLY A 129 -1.72 1.81 -5.54
N LEU A 130 -3.01 1.93 -5.37
CA LEU A 130 -3.87 3.05 -4.98
C LEU A 130 -5.32 2.70 -5.30
N SER A 131 -6.23 3.02 -4.41
CA SER A 131 -7.68 2.98 -4.62
C SER A 131 -8.34 4.27 -4.11
N PRO A 132 -9.64 4.50 -4.37
CA PRO A 132 -10.33 5.70 -3.89
C PRO A 132 -10.26 5.90 -2.38
N SER A 133 -10.27 4.85 -1.59
CA SER A 133 -10.26 4.92 -0.13
C SER A 133 -8.89 4.82 0.50
N SER A 134 -7.86 4.29 -0.20
CA SER A 134 -6.60 3.92 0.44
C SER A 134 -5.38 4.01 -0.49
N HIS A 135 -4.24 4.42 0.08
CA HIS A 135 -2.92 4.37 -0.56
C HIS A 135 -1.85 3.87 0.43
N PRO A 136 -1.89 2.59 0.82
CA PRO A 136 -1.09 2.06 1.92
C PRO A 136 0.41 2.09 1.64
N THR A 137 0.84 1.86 0.39
CA THR A 137 2.25 1.89 0.00
C THR A 137 2.86 3.28 0.13
N GLN A 138 2.10 4.34 -0.18
CA GLN A 138 2.54 5.72 -0.02
C GLN A 138 2.85 6.01 1.46
N ILE A 139 1.92 5.70 2.35
CA ILE A 139 2.07 6.03 3.78
C ILE A 139 3.23 5.26 4.43
N LEU A 140 3.48 4.00 4.08
CA LEU A 140 4.67 3.30 4.57
C LEU A 140 5.96 3.95 4.07
N SER A 141 5.98 4.44 2.83
CA SER A 141 7.12 5.17 2.28
C SER A 141 7.33 6.51 2.99
N ASP A 142 6.25 7.22 3.31
CA ASP A 142 6.29 8.49 4.04
C ASP A 142 6.82 8.29 5.46
N ILE A 143 6.31 7.29 6.20
CA ILE A 143 6.81 6.92 7.53
C ILE A 143 8.30 6.58 7.46
N PHE A 144 8.70 5.76 6.51
CA PHE A 144 10.10 5.41 6.30
C PHE A 144 10.97 6.66 6.11
N THR A 145 10.54 7.58 5.25
CA THR A 145 11.27 8.81 4.93
C THR A 145 11.35 9.75 6.13
N VAL A 146 10.25 9.95 6.84
CA VAL A 146 10.19 10.79 8.03
C VAL A 146 11.10 10.25 9.13
N GLU A 147 11.06 8.95 9.42
CA GLU A 147 11.95 8.33 10.40
C GLU A 147 13.43 8.43 10.01
N GLU A 148 13.73 8.32 8.71
CA GLU A 148 15.09 8.46 8.19
C GLU A 148 15.63 9.87 8.37
N ILE A 149 14.84 10.90 8.02
CA ILE A 149 15.23 12.30 8.11
C ILE A 149 15.29 12.77 9.56
N LYS A 150 14.26 12.46 10.36
CA LYS A 150 14.16 12.90 11.76
C LYS A 150 15.02 12.10 12.73
N LYS A 151 15.56 10.95 12.30
CA LYS A 151 16.34 10.03 13.17
C LYS A 151 15.60 9.60 14.44
N LYS A 152 14.28 9.58 14.37
CA LYS A 152 13.38 9.22 15.47
C LYS A 152 12.27 8.29 14.98
N PRO A 153 11.79 7.35 15.80
CA PRO A 153 10.63 6.54 15.43
C PRO A 153 9.40 7.43 15.28
N ILE A 154 8.52 7.07 14.34
CA ILE A 154 7.31 7.85 14.04
C ILE A 154 6.41 8.05 15.29
N SER A 155 6.37 7.08 16.20
CA SER A 155 5.62 7.14 17.46
C SER A 155 6.04 8.28 18.40
N LYS A 156 7.22 8.86 18.21
CA LYS A 156 7.73 10.01 18.98
C LYS A 156 7.56 11.34 18.23
N LEU A 157 6.82 11.36 17.15
CA LEU A 157 6.62 12.53 16.32
C LEU A 157 5.16 12.96 16.31
N ASN A 158 4.95 14.27 16.21
CA ASN A 158 3.65 14.86 15.93
C ASN A 158 3.58 15.16 14.43
N ILE A 159 2.59 14.61 13.77
CA ILE A 159 2.36 14.82 12.33
C ILE A 159 1.14 15.72 12.17
N THR A 160 1.22 16.64 11.25
CA THR A 160 0.08 17.51 10.90
C THR A 160 -0.25 17.34 9.42
N TRP A 161 -1.52 17.07 9.16
CA TRP A 161 -2.08 17.10 7.82
C TRP A 161 -2.81 18.43 7.62
N ILE A 162 -2.53 19.13 6.52
CA ILE A 162 -3.23 20.35 6.13
C ILE A 162 -3.68 20.18 4.68
N GLY A 163 -4.99 20.22 4.43
CA GLY A 163 -5.56 20.05 3.09
C GLY A 163 -6.82 19.20 3.09
N ASP A 164 -7.25 18.81 1.89
CA ASP A 164 -8.47 18.02 1.67
C ASP A 164 -8.34 16.61 2.21
N SER A 165 -9.44 16.06 2.72
CA SER A 165 -9.51 14.63 3.03
C SER A 165 -9.52 13.81 1.73
N ASN A 166 -8.60 12.86 1.65
CA ASN A 166 -8.45 11.96 0.51
C ASN A 166 -7.93 10.59 0.96
N ASN A 167 -7.69 9.69 0.01
CA ASN A 167 -7.20 8.33 0.27
C ASN A 167 -5.83 8.29 0.99
N VAL A 168 -4.98 9.30 0.81
CA VAL A 168 -3.70 9.40 1.50
C VAL A 168 -3.94 9.72 2.98
N LEU A 169 -4.81 10.70 3.29
CA LEU A 169 -5.19 11.01 4.67
C LEU A 169 -5.86 9.81 5.34
N ASN A 170 -6.76 9.10 4.66
CA ASN A 170 -7.39 7.90 5.21
C ASN A 170 -6.35 6.85 5.64
N SER A 171 -5.34 6.65 4.81
CA SER A 171 -4.24 5.72 5.11
C SER A 171 -3.33 6.25 6.21
N LEU A 172 -3.11 7.56 6.29
CA LEU A 172 -2.33 8.21 7.35
C LEU A 172 -3.03 8.08 8.72
N ILE A 173 -4.36 8.23 8.76
CA ILE A 173 -5.16 7.99 9.96
C ILE A 173 -5.02 6.53 10.42
N ALA A 174 -5.13 5.57 9.50
CA ALA A 174 -4.92 4.17 9.84
C ALA A 174 -3.51 3.91 10.38
N ALA A 175 -2.50 4.57 9.80
CA ALA A 175 -1.12 4.48 10.25
C ALA A 175 -0.90 5.11 11.61
N SER A 176 -1.52 6.26 11.92
CA SER A 176 -1.37 6.92 13.22
C SER A 176 -1.79 6.01 14.37
N ILE A 177 -2.87 5.27 14.17
CA ILE A 177 -3.35 4.26 15.11
C ILE A 177 -2.37 3.09 15.20
N LYS A 178 -1.96 2.53 14.06
CA LYS A 178 -1.07 1.35 14.01
C LYS A 178 0.33 1.61 14.58
N PHE A 179 0.84 2.81 14.43
CA PHE A 179 2.19 3.18 14.88
C PHE A 179 2.18 4.08 16.13
N SER A 180 0.99 4.38 16.67
CA SER A 180 0.79 5.17 17.90
C SER A 180 1.49 6.53 17.85
N PHE A 181 1.29 7.31 16.79
CA PHE A 181 1.78 8.68 16.69
C PHE A 181 0.63 9.69 16.67
N LYS A 182 0.91 10.88 17.21
CA LYS A 182 -0.07 11.97 17.22
C LYS A 182 -0.27 12.54 15.83
N LEU A 183 -1.53 12.60 15.36
CA LEU A 183 -1.93 13.18 14.09
C LEU A 183 -2.91 14.32 14.32
N SER A 184 -2.54 15.53 13.90
CA SER A 184 -3.42 16.70 13.84
C SER A 184 -3.92 16.90 12.42
N ILE A 185 -5.22 17.15 12.23
CA ILE A 185 -5.84 17.26 10.91
C ILE A 185 -6.51 18.63 10.78
N GLY A 186 -6.05 19.43 9.83
CA GLY A 186 -6.65 20.68 9.40
C GLY A 186 -7.23 20.54 7.99
N CYS A 187 -8.54 20.30 7.90
CA CYS A 187 -9.28 20.25 6.64
C CYS A 187 -10.31 21.38 6.59
N PRO A 188 -10.50 22.04 5.42
CA PRO A 188 -11.64 22.95 5.24
C PRO A 188 -12.96 22.20 5.50
N THR A 189 -13.97 22.90 6.00
CA THR A 189 -15.26 22.32 6.40
C THR A 189 -15.89 21.44 5.31
N LYS A 190 -15.77 21.87 4.05
CA LYS A 190 -16.32 21.14 2.88
C LYS A 190 -15.55 19.84 2.57
N TYR A 191 -14.31 19.72 3.02
CA TYR A 191 -13.40 18.62 2.66
C TYR A 191 -12.94 17.82 3.86
N GLN A 192 -13.76 17.73 4.89
CA GLN A 192 -13.45 16.94 6.08
C GLN A 192 -13.52 15.43 5.81
N PRO A 193 -12.85 14.61 6.64
CA PRO A 193 -12.98 13.16 6.60
C PRO A 193 -14.43 12.72 6.72
N SER A 194 -14.81 11.66 6.01
CA SER A 194 -16.17 11.13 6.05
C SER A 194 -16.56 10.71 7.49
N LYS A 195 -17.89 10.69 7.76
CA LYS A 195 -18.41 10.23 9.07
C LYS A 195 -17.92 8.82 9.43
N ILE A 196 -17.71 7.94 8.46
CA ILE A 196 -17.19 6.59 8.67
C ILE A 196 -15.75 6.65 9.19
N ILE A 197 -14.90 7.49 8.61
CA ILE A 197 -13.51 7.70 9.03
C ILE A 197 -13.48 8.33 10.42
N MET A 198 -14.31 9.35 10.67
CA MET A 198 -14.43 9.98 11.99
C MET A 198 -14.87 9.00 13.07
N LYS A 199 -15.87 8.15 12.78
CA LYS A 199 -16.32 7.09 13.69
C LYS A 199 -15.19 6.08 13.99
N TYR A 200 -14.38 5.74 12.99
CA TYR A 200 -13.22 4.86 13.16
C TYR A 200 -12.16 5.49 14.10
N ILE A 201 -11.91 6.78 13.99
CA ILE A 201 -11.03 7.52 14.91
C ILE A 201 -11.60 7.51 16.33
N CYS A 202 -12.87 7.90 16.51
CA CYS A 202 -13.51 7.97 17.80
C CYS A 202 -13.55 6.62 18.55
N LEU A 203 -13.88 5.53 17.88
CA LEU A 203 -13.94 4.20 18.49
C LEU A 203 -12.59 3.71 19.05
N LEU A 204 -11.48 4.17 18.48
CA LEU A 204 -10.15 3.76 18.91
C LEU A 204 -9.58 4.67 20.01
N TYR A 205 -9.94 5.95 20.02
CA TYR A 205 -9.57 6.85 21.12
C TYR A 205 -10.34 6.59 22.41
N THR A 206 -11.55 6.01 22.33
CA THR A 206 -12.32 5.64 23.52
C THR A 206 -11.91 4.29 24.12
N SER A 207 -11.30 3.39 23.34
CA SER A 207 -10.77 2.12 23.88
C SER A 207 -9.45 2.29 24.65
N ASP A 208 -8.59 3.20 24.22
CA ASP A 208 -7.33 3.48 24.93
C ASP A 208 -7.54 4.28 26.24
N ALA A 209 -8.65 5.02 26.37
CA ALA A 209 -8.99 5.74 27.60
C ALA A 209 -9.64 4.86 28.68
N ALA A 210 -10.01 3.61 28.36
CA ALA A 210 -10.61 2.68 29.31
C ALA A 210 -9.58 1.81 30.05
N ASP A 211 -8.35 1.74 29.57
CA ASP A 211 -7.28 0.94 30.18
C ASP A 211 -6.37 1.73 31.15
N ASP A 212 -6.63 3.04 31.34
CA ASP A 212 -5.86 3.92 32.22
C ASP A 212 -6.60 4.29 33.54
N TRP A 213 -7.54 3.44 34.04
CA TRP A 213 -8.18 3.59 35.36
C TRP A 213 -8.04 2.32 36.19
#